data_e6bcd68357c9c44808918b7f7dff51f5
#
_entry.id   e6bcd68357c9c44808918b7f7dff51f5
#
_cell.length_a   1.000
_cell.length_b   1.000
_cell.length_c   1.000
_cell.angle_alpha   90.00
_cell.angle_beta   90.00
_cell.angle_gamma   90.00
#
_symmetry.space_group_name_H-M   'P 1'
#
loop_
_entity.id
_entity.type
_entity.pdbx_description
1 polymer ?
#
loop_
_entity_poly.entity_id
_entity_poly.type
_entity_poly.pdbx_seq_one_letter_code
_entity_poly.pdbx_strand_id
1 'polypeptide(L)'
;MENRVVYRAAKAILAAGLAALRFNFRGAGASTGSYDEGVGEKDDVAAAINWLEEKYPRLPLALVGFSFGSWVGLQVACPDSRIRAVVGLGLPLNFYDFDFLVENEKPSLYIVGTRDEFCPMEKLDFLARRLPQTSAVQRIDDADHFFGAQLEQVQDLITGFFKQLLL
;
A
#
# COMPACT_ATOMS: atom_id res chain seq x y z
N MET A 1 -3.77 10.67 -11.36
CA MET A 1 -2.77 9.57 -11.36
C MET A 1 -1.32 10.08 -11.52
N GLU A 2 -1.05 11.25 -11.01
CA GLU A 2 0.25 11.94 -11.16
C GLU A 2 1.20 11.72 -9.97
N ASN A 3 0.75 11.02 -8.93
CA ASN A 3 1.57 10.78 -7.74
C ASN A 3 2.80 9.91 -8.11
N ARG A 4 3.99 10.46 -7.84
CA ARG A 4 5.28 9.83 -8.21
C ARG A 4 5.53 8.53 -7.45
N VAL A 5 5.10 8.42 -6.19
CA VAL A 5 5.25 7.21 -5.38
C VAL A 5 4.39 6.08 -5.96
N VAL A 6 3.11 6.37 -6.25
CA VAL A 6 2.18 5.40 -6.86
C VAL A 6 2.66 4.96 -8.26
N TYR A 7 3.23 5.89 -9.03
CA TYR A 7 3.82 5.56 -10.33
C TYR A 7 5.03 4.61 -10.18
N ARG A 8 5.92 4.89 -9.23
CA ARG A 8 7.08 4.04 -8.96
C ARG A 8 6.69 2.66 -8.42
N ALA A 9 5.69 2.60 -7.55
CA ALA A 9 5.13 1.34 -7.07
C ALA A 9 4.60 0.48 -8.23
N ALA A 10 3.86 1.07 -9.17
CA ALA A 10 3.40 0.36 -10.35
C ALA A 10 4.57 -0.15 -11.23
N LYS A 11 5.63 0.64 -11.40
CA LYS A 11 6.86 0.19 -12.09
C LYS A 11 7.53 -0.98 -11.39
N ALA A 12 7.56 -0.98 -10.05
CA ALA A 12 8.10 -2.08 -9.27
C ALA A 12 7.33 -3.38 -9.51
N ILE A 13 6.00 -3.30 -9.53
CA ILE A 13 5.11 -4.43 -9.81
C ILE A 13 5.38 -5.00 -11.21
N LEU A 14 5.50 -4.13 -12.23
CA LEU A 14 5.84 -4.54 -13.60
C LEU A 14 7.24 -5.17 -13.68
N ALA A 15 8.22 -4.63 -12.95
CA ALA A 15 9.58 -5.17 -12.89
C ALA A 15 9.65 -6.54 -12.19
N ALA A 16 8.66 -6.86 -11.35
CA ALA A 16 8.48 -8.18 -10.75
C ALA A 16 7.77 -9.18 -11.69
N GLY A 17 7.38 -8.76 -12.90
CA GLY A 17 6.67 -9.61 -13.88
C GLY A 17 5.16 -9.68 -13.68
N LEU A 18 4.60 -8.78 -12.86
CA LEU A 18 3.17 -8.70 -12.56
C LEU A 18 2.50 -7.57 -13.34
N ALA A 19 1.18 -7.64 -13.50
CA ALA A 19 0.38 -6.54 -14.02
C ALA A 19 -0.02 -5.58 -12.89
N ALA A 20 -0.19 -4.29 -13.20
CA ALA A 20 -0.60 -3.28 -12.23
C ALA A 20 -1.80 -2.47 -12.72
N LEU A 21 -2.84 -2.42 -11.91
CA LEU A 21 -3.95 -1.49 -12.04
C LEU A 21 -3.70 -0.29 -11.12
N ARG A 22 -3.82 0.92 -11.65
CA ARG A 22 -3.87 2.16 -10.85
C ARG A 22 -5.19 2.86 -11.09
N PHE A 23 -5.78 3.37 -10.04
CA PHE A 23 -7.01 4.14 -10.14
C PHE A 23 -6.95 5.40 -9.26
N ASN A 24 -7.81 6.35 -9.52
CA ASN A 24 -8.05 7.48 -8.64
C ASN A 24 -9.29 7.21 -7.80
N PHE A 25 -9.24 7.58 -6.54
CA PHE A 25 -10.43 7.60 -5.70
C PHE A 25 -11.48 8.58 -6.22
N ARG A 26 -12.71 8.44 -5.74
CA ARG A 26 -13.80 9.38 -6.00
C ARG A 26 -13.37 10.82 -5.74
N GLY A 27 -13.82 11.74 -6.59
CA GLY A 27 -13.47 13.16 -6.51
C GLY A 27 -12.03 13.50 -6.88
N ALA A 28 -11.17 12.53 -7.24
CA ALA A 28 -9.78 12.77 -7.59
C ALA A 28 -9.55 12.67 -9.11
N GLY A 29 -8.88 13.66 -9.70
CA GLY A 29 -8.56 13.68 -11.13
C GLY A 29 -9.83 13.66 -12.01
N ALA A 30 -9.98 12.62 -12.83
CA ALA A 30 -11.15 12.44 -13.70
C ALA A 30 -12.24 11.55 -13.07
N SER A 31 -12.04 11.03 -11.86
CA SER A 31 -13.07 10.26 -11.15
C SER A 31 -14.20 11.17 -10.68
N THR A 32 -15.43 10.72 -10.85
CA THR A 32 -16.63 11.41 -10.37
C THR A 32 -16.82 11.24 -8.85
N GLY A 33 -17.83 11.91 -8.29
CA GLY A 33 -18.11 11.86 -6.86
C GLY A 33 -17.28 12.88 -6.08
N SER A 34 -17.19 12.70 -4.77
CA SER A 34 -16.47 13.57 -3.84
C SER A 34 -15.76 12.75 -2.77
N TYR A 35 -14.72 13.33 -2.19
CA TYR A 35 -14.03 12.79 -1.03
C TYR A 35 -15.02 12.50 0.12
N ASP A 36 -14.91 11.30 0.71
CA ASP A 36 -15.84 10.79 1.73
C ASP A 36 -15.10 10.21 2.95
N GLU A 37 -14.03 10.88 3.35
CA GLU A 37 -13.26 10.62 4.59
C GLU A 37 -12.80 9.16 4.77
N GLY A 38 -12.65 8.41 3.67
CA GLY A 38 -12.24 7.01 3.66
C GLY A 38 -13.39 6.02 3.73
N VAL A 39 -14.64 6.47 3.88
CA VAL A 39 -15.82 5.58 3.89
C VAL A 39 -16.12 5.11 2.48
N GLY A 40 -16.47 6.01 1.59
CA GLY A 40 -16.75 5.68 0.21
C GLY A 40 -15.52 5.24 -0.58
N GLU A 41 -14.33 5.72 -0.22
CA GLU A 41 -13.09 5.27 -0.87
C GLU A 41 -12.81 3.77 -0.66
N LYS A 42 -13.34 3.14 0.40
CA LYS A 42 -13.30 1.67 0.57
C LYS A 42 -14.11 0.95 -0.52
N ASP A 43 -15.25 1.52 -0.92
CA ASP A 43 -16.03 0.98 -2.01
C ASP A 43 -15.27 1.08 -3.35
N ASP A 44 -14.51 2.16 -3.55
CA ASP A 44 -13.67 2.33 -4.74
C ASP A 44 -12.58 1.24 -4.81
N VAL A 45 -11.95 0.91 -3.66
CA VAL A 45 -10.99 -0.20 -3.57
C VAL A 45 -11.67 -1.53 -3.86
N ALA A 46 -12.81 -1.81 -3.23
CA ALA A 46 -13.57 -3.03 -3.43
C ALA A 46 -14.01 -3.20 -4.89
N ALA A 47 -14.45 -2.10 -5.54
CA ALA A 47 -14.80 -2.10 -6.95
C ALA A 47 -13.61 -2.43 -7.85
N ALA A 48 -12.43 -1.89 -7.56
CA ALA A 48 -11.20 -2.20 -8.28
C ALA A 48 -10.79 -3.68 -8.13
N ILE A 49 -10.92 -4.25 -6.92
CA ILE A 49 -10.67 -5.67 -6.66
C ILE A 49 -11.67 -6.54 -7.43
N ASN A 50 -12.96 -6.21 -7.37
CA ASN A 50 -14.01 -6.95 -8.08
C ASN A 50 -13.79 -6.93 -9.60
N TRP A 51 -13.42 -5.77 -10.16
CA TRP A 51 -13.10 -5.65 -11.58
C TRP A 51 -11.92 -6.52 -12.00
N LEU A 52 -10.84 -6.56 -11.17
CA LEU A 52 -9.70 -7.43 -11.44
C LEU A 52 -10.07 -8.91 -11.37
N GLU A 53 -10.83 -9.32 -10.38
CA GLU A 53 -11.30 -10.72 -10.25
C GLU A 53 -12.18 -11.15 -11.43
N GLU A 54 -13.09 -10.27 -11.88
CA GLU A 54 -13.94 -10.53 -13.04
C GLU A 54 -13.12 -10.63 -14.32
N LYS A 55 -12.17 -9.71 -14.51
CA LYS A 55 -11.36 -9.62 -15.73
C LYS A 55 -10.29 -10.69 -15.82
N TYR A 56 -9.73 -11.09 -14.68
CA TYR A 56 -8.61 -12.04 -14.56
C TYR A 56 -8.88 -13.08 -13.48
N PRO A 57 -9.92 -13.92 -13.65
CA PRO A 57 -10.31 -14.89 -12.63
C PRO A 57 -9.17 -15.86 -12.32
N ARG A 58 -8.97 -16.16 -11.06
CA ARG A 58 -7.95 -17.09 -10.56
C ARG A 58 -6.53 -16.55 -10.51
N LEU A 59 -6.26 -15.31 -10.92
CA LEU A 59 -4.96 -14.70 -10.67
C LEU A 59 -4.88 -14.20 -9.22
N PRO A 60 -3.75 -14.42 -8.54
CA PRO A 60 -3.54 -13.87 -7.21
C PRO A 60 -3.50 -12.34 -7.28
N LEU A 61 -4.22 -11.68 -6.37
CA LEU A 61 -4.25 -10.24 -6.27
C LEU A 61 -3.37 -9.77 -5.10
N ALA A 62 -2.78 -8.61 -5.25
CA ALA A 62 -2.07 -7.89 -4.17
C ALA A 62 -2.46 -6.42 -4.19
N LEU A 63 -2.37 -5.77 -3.03
CA LEU A 63 -2.64 -4.34 -2.91
C LEU A 63 -1.37 -3.59 -2.52
N VAL A 64 -1.13 -2.45 -3.18
CA VAL A 64 -0.11 -1.48 -2.80
C VAL A 64 -0.78 -0.13 -2.59
N GLY A 65 -0.71 0.39 -1.38
CA GLY A 65 -1.29 1.69 -1.02
C GLY A 65 -0.22 2.69 -0.58
N PHE A 66 -0.43 3.97 -0.89
CA PHE A 66 0.41 5.07 -0.43
C PHE A 66 -0.40 6.08 0.39
N SER A 67 0.13 6.49 1.53
CA SER A 67 -0.44 7.54 2.39
C SER A 67 -1.91 7.23 2.75
N PHE A 68 -2.86 8.13 2.51
CA PHE A 68 -4.28 7.89 2.66
C PHE A 68 -4.73 6.60 1.95
N GLY A 69 -4.20 6.33 0.74
CA GLY A 69 -4.47 5.09 0.01
C GLY A 69 -3.93 3.83 0.71
N SER A 70 -2.91 3.93 1.56
CA SER A 70 -2.48 2.80 2.38
C SER A 70 -3.49 2.51 3.50
N TRP A 71 -3.99 3.55 4.17
CA TRP A 71 -4.98 3.37 5.23
C TRP A 71 -6.30 2.79 4.72
N VAL A 72 -6.87 3.38 3.67
CA VAL A 72 -8.12 2.89 3.08
C VAL A 72 -7.94 1.52 2.43
N GLY A 73 -6.91 1.38 1.61
CA GLY A 73 -6.68 0.16 0.83
C GLY A 73 -6.40 -1.06 1.71
N LEU A 74 -5.56 -0.91 2.75
CA LEU A 74 -5.22 -2.01 3.63
C LEU A 74 -6.42 -2.47 4.48
N GLN A 75 -7.32 -1.58 4.90
CA GLN A 75 -8.56 -1.98 5.60
C GLN A 75 -9.46 -2.88 4.76
N VAL A 76 -9.48 -2.68 3.44
CA VAL A 76 -10.25 -3.53 2.52
C VAL A 76 -9.47 -4.80 2.16
N ALA A 77 -8.16 -4.67 1.91
CA ALA A 77 -7.34 -5.78 1.42
C ALA A 77 -7.00 -6.83 2.48
N CYS A 78 -6.78 -6.42 3.74
CA CYS A 78 -6.39 -7.35 4.80
C CYS A 78 -7.45 -8.43 5.07
N PRO A 79 -8.75 -8.14 5.17
CA PRO A 79 -9.78 -9.17 5.36
C PRO A 79 -10.17 -9.90 4.06
N ASP A 80 -9.87 -9.38 2.87
CA ASP A 80 -10.29 -9.96 1.60
C ASP A 80 -9.42 -11.18 1.22
N SER A 81 -10.02 -12.37 1.19
CA SER A 81 -9.31 -13.64 0.91
C SER A 81 -8.72 -13.73 -0.50
N ARG A 82 -9.15 -12.88 -1.44
CA ARG A 82 -8.61 -12.80 -2.81
C ARG A 82 -7.24 -12.12 -2.84
N ILE A 83 -6.97 -11.26 -1.86
CA ILE A 83 -5.69 -10.57 -1.73
C ILE A 83 -4.68 -11.48 -1.04
N ARG A 84 -3.54 -11.71 -1.68
CA ARG A 84 -2.49 -12.61 -1.19
C ARG A 84 -1.33 -11.90 -0.49
N ALA A 85 -1.12 -10.63 -0.77
CA ALA A 85 -0.07 -9.82 -0.17
C ALA A 85 -0.45 -8.35 -0.17
N VAL A 86 0.11 -7.59 0.75
CA VAL A 86 -0.15 -6.15 0.85
C VAL A 86 1.15 -5.35 1.04
N VAL A 87 1.18 -4.14 0.49
CA VAL A 87 2.26 -3.19 0.70
C VAL A 87 1.69 -1.84 1.11
N GLY A 88 2.16 -1.30 2.22
CA GLY A 88 1.84 0.05 2.68
C GLY A 88 3.06 0.97 2.58
N LEU A 89 2.89 2.11 1.91
CA LEU A 89 3.94 3.12 1.72
C LEU A 89 3.55 4.40 2.46
N GLY A 90 4.46 4.96 3.26
CA GLY A 90 4.25 6.21 3.98
C GLY A 90 2.98 6.15 4.84
N LEU A 91 2.94 5.25 5.83
CA LEU A 91 1.77 5.08 6.70
C LEU A 91 1.52 6.34 7.53
N PRO A 92 0.40 7.07 7.35
CA PRO A 92 0.18 8.33 8.05
C PRO A 92 -0.37 8.09 9.47
N LEU A 93 0.48 7.54 10.36
CA LEU A 93 0.17 7.15 11.74
C LEU A 93 -0.21 8.34 12.65
N ASN A 94 0.04 9.58 12.21
CA ASN A 94 -0.42 10.76 12.95
C ASN A 94 -1.91 11.03 12.76
N PHE A 95 -2.52 10.52 11.69
CA PHE A 95 -3.89 10.87 11.31
C PHE A 95 -4.86 9.71 11.40
N TYR A 96 -4.34 8.46 11.23
CA TYR A 96 -5.18 7.29 11.10
C TYR A 96 -4.69 6.15 11.99
N ASP A 97 -5.63 5.33 12.43
CA ASP A 97 -5.37 4.11 13.16
C ASP A 97 -5.06 2.96 12.19
N PHE A 98 -3.96 2.24 12.47
CA PHE A 98 -3.49 1.07 11.73
C PHE A 98 -3.44 -0.20 12.60
N ASP A 99 -4.08 -0.21 13.75
CA ASP A 99 -4.07 -1.37 14.67
C ASP A 99 -4.66 -2.64 14.03
N PHE A 100 -5.52 -2.50 13.03
CA PHE A 100 -6.03 -3.62 12.24
C PHE A 100 -4.94 -4.43 11.53
N LEU A 101 -3.75 -3.88 11.32
CA LEU A 101 -2.62 -4.60 10.72
C LEU A 101 -2.03 -5.67 11.65
N VAL A 102 -2.28 -5.57 12.95
CA VAL A 102 -1.80 -6.56 13.94
C VAL A 102 -2.44 -7.93 13.73
N GLU A 103 -3.62 -7.96 13.15
CA GLU A 103 -4.36 -9.20 12.86
C GLU A 103 -4.14 -9.70 11.41
N ASN A 104 -3.35 -8.99 10.60
CA ASN A 104 -3.15 -9.33 9.20
C ASN A 104 -2.02 -10.36 9.01
N GLU A 105 -2.37 -11.63 8.84
CA GLU A 105 -1.40 -12.72 8.64
C GLU A 105 -0.83 -12.84 7.22
N LYS A 106 -1.28 -12.00 6.27
CA LYS A 106 -0.77 -12.02 4.89
C LYS A 106 0.68 -11.51 4.85
N PRO A 107 1.49 -12.00 3.90
CA PRO A 107 2.77 -11.39 3.59
C PRO A 107 2.62 -9.88 3.38
N SER A 108 3.35 -9.09 4.14
CA SER A 108 3.19 -7.64 4.18
C SER A 108 4.53 -6.91 4.18
N LEU A 109 4.57 -5.80 3.45
CA LEU A 109 5.73 -4.91 3.44
C LEU A 109 5.26 -3.48 3.73
N TYR A 110 5.82 -2.86 4.77
CA TYR A 110 5.56 -1.46 5.12
C TYR A 110 6.84 -0.65 4.94
N ILE A 111 6.81 0.38 4.09
CA ILE A 111 7.97 1.23 3.77
C ILE A 111 7.67 2.65 4.24
N VAL A 112 8.54 3.19 5.09
CA VAL A 112 8.40 4.52 5.68
C VAL A 112 9.74 5.25 5.64
N GLY A 113 9.70 6.55 5.38
CA GLY A 113 10.88 7.41 5.49
C GLY A 113 11.16 7.82 6.94
N THR A 114 12.43 7.87 7.35
CA THR A 114 12.78 8.25 8.73
C THR A 114 12.52 9.74 9.04
N ARG A 115 12.30 10.56 7.99
CA ARG A 115 11.87 11.97 8.11
C ARG A 115 10.43 12.21 7.66
N ASP A 116 9.62 11.15 7.62
CA ASP A 116 8.21 11.27 7.29
C ASP A 116 7.45 11.94 8.45
N GLU A 117 7.01 13.18 8.24
CA GLU A 117 6.28 13.98 9.23
C GLU A 117 4.90 13.41 9.59
N PHE A 118 4.34 12.57 8.71
CA PHE A 118 3.04 11.92 8.93
C PHE A 118 3.17 10.56 9.64
N CYS A 119 4.40 10.02 9.72
CA CYS A 119 4.69 8.76 10.38
C CYS A 119 5.79 8.90 11.43
N PRO A 120 5.51 9.39 12.64
CA PRO A 120 6.51 9.44 13.70
C PRO A 120 7.11 8.07 13.99
N MET A 121 8.44 8.01 14.07
CA MET A 121 9.15 6.75 14.28
C MET A 121 8.74 6.02 15.56
N GLU A 122 8.41 6.77 16.62
CA GLU A 122 7.90 6.18 17.88
C GLU A 122 6.59 5.40 17.66
N LYS A 123 5.65 5.97 16.88
CA LYS A 123 4.39 5.30 16.54
C LYS A 123 4.62 4.09 15.63
N LEU A 124 5.55 4.22 14.66
CA LEU A 124 5.94 3.11 13.80
C LEU A 124 6.57 1.98 14.61
N ASP A 125 7.45 2.28 15.55
CA ASP A 125 8.08 1.29 16.42
C ASP A 125 7.08 0.60 17.34
N PHE A 126 6.09 1.33 17.83
CA PHE A 126 5.00 0.74 18.62
C PHE A 126 4.15 -0.23 17.78
N LEU A 127 3.78 0.15 16.58
CA LEU A 127 3.06 -0.72 15.65
C LEU A 127 3.91 -1.93 15.25
N ALA A 128 5.17 -1.69 14.83
CA ALA A 128 6.06 -2.74 14.32
C ALA A 128 6.30 -3.89 15.30
N ARG A 129 6.38 -3.60 16.61
CA ARG A 129 6.52 -4.63 17.66
C ARG A 129 5.31 -5.54 17.81
N ARG A 130 4.15 -5.13 17.29
CA ARG A 130 2.88 -5.86 17.42
C ARG A 130 2.49 -6.59 16.13
N LEU A 131 3.17 -6.27 15.02
CA LEU A 131 2.89 -6.89 13.71
C LEU A 131 3.24 -8.38 13.70
N PRO A 132 2.50 -9.21 12.92
CA PRO A 132 2.83 -10.62 12.73
C PRO A 132 4.20 -10.80 12.06
N GLN A 133 4.79 -12.00 12.22
CA GLN A 133 6.08 -12.35 11.60
C GLN A 133 6.06 -12.35 10.06
N THR A 134 4.88 -12.40 9.47
CA THR A 134 4.67 -12.27 8.02
C THR A 134 4.86 -10.84 7.50
N SER A 135 5.02 -9.87 8.40
CA SER A 135 5.18 -8.46 8.09
C SER A 135 6.63 -8.01 8.17
N ALA A 136 7.08 -7.30 7.14
CA ALA A 136 8.37 -6.62 7.12
C ALA A 136 8.17 -5.10 7.18
N VAL A 137 8.94 -4.41 8.02
CA VAL A 137 8.98 -2.94 8.10
C VAL A 137 10.33 -2.46 7.63
N GLN A 138 10.34 -1.65 6.56
CA GLN A 138 11.53 -1.05 5.99
C GLN A 138 11.53 0.45 6.27
N ARG A 139 12.60 0.92 6.89
CA ARG A 139 12.85 2.35 7.12
C ARG A 139 13.85 2.82 6.10
N ILE A 140 13.53 3.89 5.38
CA ILE A 140 14.44 4.52 4.43
C ILE A 140 15.01 5.76 5.09
N ASP A 141 16.32 5.75 5.33
CA ASP A 141 17.00 6.84 5.99
C ASP A 141 16.91 8.13 5.18
N ASP A 142 16.70 9.24 5.90
CA ASP A 142 16.57 10.60 5.37
C ASP A 142 15.41 10.81 4.36
N ALA A 143 14.56 9.82 4.13
CA ALA A 143 13.42 9.97 3.25
C ALA A 143 12.26 10.71 3.95
N ASP A 144 11.65 11.63 3.21
CA ASP A 144 10.40 12.28 3.55
C ASP A 144 9.19 11.39 3.21
N HIS A 145 7.98 11.90 3.45
CA HIS A 145 6.72 11.21 3.13
C HIS A 145 6.61 10.78 1.66
N PHE A 146 7.16 11.56 0.75
CA PHE A 146 7.09 11.32 -0.70
C PHE A 146 8.29 10.57 -1.27
N PHE A 147 9.25 10.18 -0.41
CA PHE A 147 10.47 9.48 -0.79
C PHE A 147 11.25 10.19 -1.92
N GLY A 148 11.30 11.52 -1.89
CA GLY A 148 11.75 12.35 -3.00
C GLY A 148 13.02 11.90 -3.71
N ALA A 149 14.11 11.73 -2.96
CA ALA A 149 15.40 11.27 -3.48
C ALA A 149 15.54 9.72 -3.50
N GLN A 150 14.67 8.98 -2.80
CA GLN A 150 14.78 7.54 -2.56
C GLN A 150 13.74 6.68 -3.31
N LEU A 151 13.07 7.24 -4.33
CA LEU A 151 12.05 6.53 -5.11
C LEU A 151 12.55 5.24 -5.79
N GLU A 152 13.84 5.18 -6.14
CA GLU A 152 14.43 3.96 -6.70
C GLU A 152 14.55 2.87 -5.64
N GLN A 153 14.99 3.23 -4.43
CA GLN A 153 15.06 2.29 -3.31
C GLN A 153 13.67 1.74 -2.95
N VAL A 154 12.62 2.58 -2.95
CA VAL A 154 11.23 2.11 -2.78
C VAL A 154 10.85 1.10 -3.87
N GLN A 155 11.18 1.40 -5.12
CA GLN A 155 10.91 0.52 -6.25
C GLN A 155 11.61 -0.85 -6.07
N ASP A 156 12.88 -0.85 -5.67
CA ASP A 156 13.66 -2.08 -5.51
C ASP A 156 13.13 -2.94 -4.36
N LEU A 157 12.75 -2.33 -3.24
CA LEU A 157 12.13 -3.03 -2.10
C LEU A 157 10.82 -3.71 -2.49
N ILE A 158 9.94 -3.01 -3.20
CA ILE A 158 8.66 -3.58 -3.68
C ILE A 158 8.92 -4.69 -4.70
N THR A 159 9.85 -4.48 -5.64
CA THR A 159 10.19 -5.49 -6.65
C THR A 159 10.74 -6.75 -5.99
N GLY A 160 11.64 -6.60 -5.03
CA GLY A 160 12.23 -7.72 -4.27
C GLY A 160 11.16 -8.49 -3.49
N PHE A 161 10.26 -7.79 -2.80
CA PHE A 161 9.17 -8.40 -2.05
C PHE A 161 8.27 -9.28 -2.94
N PHE A 162 7.80 -8.76 -4.07
CA PHE A 162 6.96 -9.54 -4.96
C PHE A 162 7.70 -10.70 -5.64
N LYS A 163 8.98 -10.54 -6.00
CA LYS A 163 9.78 -11.64 -6.55
C LYS A 163 9.95 -12.80 -5.56
N GLN A 164 10.11 -12.50 -4.26
CA GLN A 164 10.20 -13.53 -3.22
C GLN A 164 8.88 -14.30 -3.03
N LEU A 165 7.74 -13.67 -3.28
CA LEU A 165 6.43 -14.34 -3.17
C LEU A 165 6.10 -15.22 -4.39
N LEU A 166 6.78 -15.01 -5.52
CA LEU A 166 6.57 -15.77 -6.75
C LEU A 166 7.48 -17.02 -6.86
N LEU A 167 8.46 -17.15 -5.94
CA LEU A 167 9.32 -18.32 -5.82
C LEU A 167 8.74 -19.36 -4.88
#